data_0cb13697b16d461a98af667beb00fae7
#
_entry.id   0cb13697b16d461a98af667beb00fae7
#
_cell.length_a   1.000
_cell.length_b   1.000
_cell.length_c   1.000
_cell.angle_alpha   90.00
_cell.angle_beta   90.00
_cell.angle_gamma   90.00
#
_symmetry.space_group_name_H-M   'P 1'
#
loop_
_entity.id
_entity.type
_entity.pdbx_description
1 polymer ?
#
loop_
_entity_poly.entity_id
_entity_poly.type
_entity_poly.pdbx_seq_one_letter_code
_entity_poly.pdbx_strand_id
1 'polypeptide(L)'
;MKSKKITTVVVFAVMCCSILFAAEAKKNEKSAQSADNLVLTFTPGIGLSATAAPSSFGTISITQFDLGFHAAMLGIPKVAKDSWLNNLTPMVNIDLGIGGKLSFPREDSNSDSKIKTTAVLFQMSALCGYTFKPVKNLYLTPAAGLGFSAGSVETSVTYKLDENEYTERDTYKIGTFSLPFFFGLKYFFTDLIGIELTLIDTLNFGRVLTSPFGSFQNTFVIKVGPTFRLGMKV
;
A
#
# COMPACT_ATOMS: atom_id res chain seq x y z
N MET A 1 4.34 22.23 7.20
CA MET A 1 4.06 22.53 5.77
C MET A 1 5.01 21.90 4.74
N LYS A 2 6.20 21.42 5.10
CA LYS A 2 7.17 20.82 4.14
C LYS A 2 6.81 19.38 3.71
N SER A 3 6.12 18.59 4.51
CA SER A 3 5.78 17.19 4.21
C SER A 3 4.78 17.03 3.07
N LYS A 4 3.74 17.88 2.98
CA LYS A 4 2.73 17.80 1.89
C LYS A 4 3.32 17.98 0.49
N LYS A 5 4.43 18.72 0.36
CA LYS A 5 5.08 18.92 -0.94
C LYS A 5 5.86 17.69 -1.42
N ILE A 6 6.37 16.88 -0.50
CA ILE A 6 7.18 15.70 -0.84
C ILE A 6 6.28 14.59 -1.38
N THR A 7 5.14 14.30 -0.74
CA THR A 7 4.20 13.28 -1.20
C THR A 7 3.64 13.60 -2.59
N THR A 8 3.25 14.87 -2.82
CA THR A 8 2.74 15.30 -4.13
C THR A 8 3.81 15.19 -5.22
N VAL A 9 5.07 15.50 -4.92
CA VAL A 9 6.19 15.41 -5.87
C VAL A 9 6.50 13.94 -6.18
N VAL A 10 6.46 13.04 -5.21
CA VAL A 10 6.71 11.60 -5.42
C VAL A 10 5.59 10.98 -6.28
N VAL A 11 4.32 11.27 -5.99
CA VAL A 11 3.18 10.79 -6.78
C VAL A 11 3.25 11.34 -8.22
N PHE A 12 3.59 12.62 -8.38
CA PHE A 12 3.72 13.23 -9.71
C PHE A 12 4.92 12.66 -10.49
N ALA A 13 6.04 12.41 -9.82
CA ALA A 13 7.21 11.78 -10.42
C ALA A 13 6.92 10.34 -10.86
N VAL A 14 6.21 9.56 -10.05
CA VAL A 14 5.77 8.20 -10.41
C VAL A 14 4.81 8.23 -11.59
N MET A 15 3.85 9.16 -11.63
CA MET A 15 2.96 9.32 -12.78
C MET A 15 3.70 9.77 -14.04
N CYS A 16 4.63 10.71 -13.95
CA CYS A 16 5.43 11.17 -15.08
C CYS A 16 6.38 10.07 -15.59
N CYS A 17 7.01 9.31 -14.70
CA CYS A 17 7.81 8.15 -15.09
C CYS A 17 6.94 7.09 -15.79
N SER A 18 5.73 6.83 -15.30
CA SER A 18 4.79 5.90 -15.94
C SER A 18 4.42 6.31 -17.36
N ILE A 19 4.22 7.62 -17.59
CA ILE A 19 3.89 8.18 -18.93
C ILE A 19 5.11 8.11 -19.86
N LEU A 20 6.31 8.41 -19.38
CA LEU A 20 7.54 8.37 -20.18
C LEU A 20 7.91 6.92 -20.56
N PHE A 21 7.79 5.97 -19.62
CA PHE A 21 7.98 4.56 -19.92
C PHE A 21 6.91 4.00 -20.87
N ALA A 22 5.67 4.49 -20.82
CA ALA A 22 4.62 4.12 -21.76
C ALA A 22 4.93 4.55 -23.20
N ALA A 23 5.57 5.70 -23.38
CA ALA A 23 5.95 6.20 -24.69
C ALA A 23 7.12 5.39 -25.32
N GLU A 24 8.05 4.91 -24.50
CA GLU A 24 9.22 4.15 -24.95
C GLU A 24 8.91 2.65 -25.15
N ALA A 25 8.00 2.08 -24.35
CA ALA A 25 7.54 0.70 -24.49
C ALA A 25 6.83 0.45 -25.83
N LYS A 26 6.15 1.45 -26.39
CA LYS A 26 5.52 1.37 -27.72
C LYS A 26 6.49 1.04 -28.84
N LYS A 27 7.79 1.29 -28.64
CA LYS A 27 8.85 1.06 -29.62
C LYS A 27 9.41 -0.37 -29.60
N ASN A 28 9.24 -1.10 -28.50
CA ASN A 28 9.83 -2.42 -28.26
C ASN A 28 8.83 -3.59 -28.19
N GLU A 29 7.54 -3.34 -28.43
CA GLU A 29 6.44 -4.32 -28.28
C GLU A 29 6.35 -5.42 -29.36
N LYS A 30 7.38 -5.64 -30.15
CA LYS A 30 7.38 -6.73 -31.14
C LYS A 30 7.67 -8.13 -30.60
N SER A 31 7.84 -8.33 -29.30
CA SER A 31 8.01 -9.66 -28.71
C SER A 31 6.76 -10.13 -27.98
N ALA A 32 5.89 -10.73 -28.76
CA ALA A 32 4.92 -11.78 -28.45
C ALA A 32 4.74 -12.16 -26.97
N GLN A 33 3.79 -11.53 -26.29
CA GLN A 33 2.98 -12.25 -25.34
C GLN A 33 1.97 -13.06 -26.19
N SER A 34 2.06 -14.40 -26.14
CA SER A 34 1.10 -15.26 -26.85
C SER A 34 -0.31 -14.85 -26.39
N ALA A 35 -1.12 -14.38 -27.31
CA ALA A 35 -2.45 -13.83 -27.06
C ALA A 35 -3.47 -14.82 -26.47
N ASP A 36 -3.03 -16.04 -26.14
CA ASP A 36 -3.88 -17.17 -25.77
C ASP A 36 -3.78 -17.59 -24.30
N ASN A 37 -2.99 -16.91 -23.47
CA ASN A 37 -2.79 -17.31 -22.08
C ASN A 37 -3.23 -16.22 -21.11
N LEU A 38 -4.19 -16.56 -20.24
CA LEU A 38 -4.46 -15.79 -19.04
C LEU A 38 -3.32 -16.01 -18.04
N VAL A 39 -2.69 -14.96 -17.59
CA VAL A 39 -1.61 -15.01 -16.61
C VAL A 39 -2.09 -14.42 -15.30
N LEU A 40 -2.21 -15.25 -14.29
CA LEU A 40 -2.48 -14.82 -12.91
C LEU A 40 -1.17 -14.77 -12.12
N THR A 41 -1.03 -13.75 -11.29
CA THR A 41 0.08 -13.68 -10.33
C THR A 41 -0.46 -13.58 -8.91
N PHE A 42 0.24 -14.23 -7.97
CA PHE A 42 -0.05 -14.21 -6.55
C PHE A 42 1.22 -13.82 -5.81
N THR A 43 1.12 -12.82 -4.96
CA THR A 43 2.27 -12.29 -4.22
C THR A 43 1.91 -12.13 -2.75
N PRO A 44 2.24 -13.10 -1.88
CA PRO A 44 2.33 -12.84 -0.46
C PRO A 44 3.53 -11.93 -0.19
N GLY A 45 3.39 -10.99 0.71
CA GLY A 45 4.44 -10.02 1.00
C GLY A 45 4.51 -9.65 2.47
N ILE A 46 5.69 -9.28 2.90
CA ILE A 46 5.96 -8.72 4.22
C ILE A 46 6.59 -7.33 4.06
N GLY A 47 6.31 -6.45 4.98
CA GLY A 47 6.79 -5.08 4.86
C GLY A 47 6.55 -4.22 6.08
N LEU A 48 6.58 -2.93 5.82
CA LEU A 48 6.31 -1.89 6.80
C LEU A 48 5.23 -0.97 6.25
N SER A 49 4.35 -0.53 7.11
CA SER A 49 3.39 0.52 6.81
C SER A 49 3.56 1.70 7.77
N ALA A 50 3.31 2.88 7.27
CA ALA A 50 3.30 4.11 8.03
C ALA A 50 2.01 4.87 7.74
N THR A 51 1.17 5.04 8.75
CA THR A 51 -0.06 5.81 8.65
C THR A 51 0.13 7.15 9.33
N ALA A 52 -0.17 8.23 8.63
CA ALA A 52 -0.13 9.59 9.13
C ALA A 52 -1.52 10.20 9.13
N ALA A 53 -1.93 10.79 10.25
CA ALA A 53 -3.21 11.47 10.41
C ALA A 53 -2.99 12.86 10.99
N PRO A 54 -3.63 13.91 10.44
CA PRO A 54 -3.64 15.23 11.06
C PRO A 54 -4.47 15.19 12.35
N SER A 55 -4.00 15.89 13.37
CA SER A 55 -4.72 16.10 14.61
C SER A 55 -4.62 17.57 15.03
N SER A 56 -5.37 17.97 16.06
CA SER A 56 -5.27 19.30 16.67
C SER A 56 -3.88 19.61 17.23
N PHE A 57 -3.11 18.58 17.57
CA PHE A 57 -1.75 18.68 18.13
C PHE A 57 -0.65 18.54 17.09
N GLY A 58 -1.00 18.41 15.80
CA GLY A 58 -0.07 18.17 14.69
C GLY A 58 -0.31 16.84 14.00
N THR A 59 0.68 16.33 13.25
CA THR A 59 0.55 15.05 12.54
C THR A 59 0.96 13.91 13.46
N ILE A 60 0.02 13.00 13.72
CA ILE A 60 0.29 11.75 14.43
C ILE A 60 0.63 10.69 13.40
N SER A 61 1.65 9.87 13.67
CA SER A 61 2.02 8.76 12.80
C SER A 61 2.11 7.43 13.55
N ILE A 62 1.70 6.36 12.88
CA ILE A 62 1.79 4.98 13.37
C ILE A 62 2.60 4.19 12.36
N THR A 63 3.69 3.56 12.80
CA THR A 63 4.47 2.63 11.97
C THR A 63 4.19 1.21 12.43
N GLN A 64 3.89 0.31 11.48
CA GLN A 64 3.48 -1.06 11.74
C GLN A 64 4.26 -2.05 10.87
N PHE A 65 4.33 -3.30 11.32
CA PHE A 65 4.68 -4.43 10.48
C PHE A 65 3.48 -4.78 9.61
N ASP A 66 3.70 -5.00 8.33
CA ASP A 66 2.66 -5.27 7.36
C ASP A 66 2.80 -6.67 6.76
N LEU A 67 1.70 -7.41 6.77
CA LEU A 67 1.53 -8.68 6.07
C LEU A 67 0.52 -8.45 4.96
N GLY A 68 0.91 -8.69 3.72
CA GLY A 68 0.03 -8.45 2.60
C GLY A 68 -0.03 -9.60 1.62
N PHE A 69 -1.08 -9.58 0.85
CA PHE A 69 -1.28 -10.48 -0.26
C PHE A 69 -1.92 -9.70 -1.41
N HIS A 70 -1.40 -9.86 -2.60
CA HIS A 70 -2.14 -9.41 -3.77
C HIS A 70 -2.19 -10.45 -4.88
N ALA A 71 -3.30 -10.43 -5.61
CA ALA A 71 -3.52 -11.20 -6.79
C ALA A 71 -3.77 -10.27 -7.97
N ALA A 72 -3.12 -10.52 -9.09
CA ALA A 72 -3.26 -9.71 -10.29
C ALA A 72 -3.39 -10.58 -11.54
N MET A 73 -4.23 -10.12 -12.46
CA MET A 73 -4.34 -10.68 -13.81
C MET A 73 -3.45 -9.85 -14.72
N LEU A 74 -2.35 -10.41 -15.22
CA LEU A 74 -1.45 -9.71 -16.13
C LEU A 74 -2.00 -9.75 -17.56
N GLY A 75 -2.67 -8.65 -17.93
CA GLY A 75 -3.31 -8.52 -19.23
C GLY A 75 -4.69 -9.18 -19.30
N ILE A 76 -5.52 -8.66 -20.20
CA ILE A 76 -6.82 -9.27 -20.55
C ILE A 76 -6.65 -9.97 -21.90
N PRO A 77 -6.71 -11.30 -21.96
CA PRO A 77 -6.50 -12.02 -23.21
C PRO A 77 -7.62 -11.74 -24.22
N LYS A 78 -7.28 -11.70 -25.48
CA LYS A 78 -8.19 -11.72 -26.65
C LYS A 78 -9.16 -10.55 -26.81
N VAL A 79 -8.88 -9.37 -26.24
CA VAL A 79 -9.78 -8.22 -26.48
C VAL A 79 -9.67 -7.71 -27.92
N ALA A 80 -8.48 -7.57 -28.46
CA ALA A 80 -8.17 -7.32 -29.88
C ALA A 80 -6.66 -7.44 -30.11
N LYS A 81 -6.24 -7.74 -31.33
CA LYS A 81 -4.83 -7.67 -31.71
C LYS A 81 -4.37 -6.21 -31.55
N ASP A 82 -3.27 -6.00 -30.82
CA ASP A 82 -2.68 -4.67 -30.57
C ASP A 82 -3.52 -3.68 -29.71
N SER A 83 -4.49 -4.20 -28.95
CA SER A 83 -5.28 -3.37 -28.05
C SER A 83 -4.49 -2.99 -26.79
N TRP A 84 -4.58 -1.72 -26.37
CA TRP A 84 -4.06 -1.27 -25.07
C TRP A 84 -4.64 -2.04 -23.88
N LEU A 85 -5.83 -2.63 -24.04
CA LEU A 85 -6.50 -3.46 -23.03
C LEU A 85 -5.72 -4.73 -22.71
N ASN A 86 -4.86 -5.21 -23.61
CA ASN A 86 -4.05 -6.41 -23.38
C ASN A 86 -3.05 -6.26 -22.22
N ASN A 87 -2.71 -5.04 -21.83
CA ASN A 87 -1.83 -4.75 -20.71
C ASN A 87 -2.59 -4.27 -19.46
N LEU A 88 -3.91 -4.19 -19.53
CA LEU A 88 -4.74 -3.84 -18.38
C LEU A 88 -4.65 -4.95 -17.33
N THR A 89 -4.43 -4.56 -16.09
CA THR A 89 -4.13 -5.48 -14.98
C THR A 89 -5.08 -5.24 -13.83
N PRO A 90 -6.25 -5.89 -13.82
CA PRO A 90 -7.09 -5.91 -12.63
C PRO A 90 -6.42 -6.69 -11.51
N MET A 91 -6.52 -6.17 -10.29
CA MET A 91 -5.92 -6.80 -9.11
C MET A 91 -6.73 -6.54 -7.84
N VAL A 92 -6.53 -7.42 -6.89
CA VAL A 92 -7.03 -7.29 -5.52
C VAL A 92 -5.83 -7.30 -4.58
N ASN A 93 -5.83 -6.39 -3.63
CA ASN A 93 -4.80 -6.30 -2.59
C ASN A 93 -5.44 -6.37 -1.21
N ILE A 94 -4.81 -7.11 -0.31
CA ILE A 94 -5.21 -7.28 1.09
C ILE A 94 -3.97 -7.07 1.94
N ASP A 95 -4.07 -6.19 2.95
CA ASP A 95 -2.99 -5.87 3.87
C ASP A 95 -3.48 -5.95 5.31
N LEU A 96 -2.60 -6.41 6.19
CA LEU A 96 -2.79 -6.48 7.62
C LEU A 96 -1.59 -5.86 8.32
N GLY A 97 -1.75 -4.64 8.81
CA GLY A 97 -0.79 -3.97 9.66
C GLY A 97 -0.95 -4.40 11.11
N ILE A 98 0.13 -4.85 11.74
CA ILE A 98 0.14 -5.36 13.12
C ILE A 98 1.21 -4.64 13.93
N GLY A 99 0.89 -4.41 15.21
CA GLY A 99 1.75 -3.69 16.13
C GLY A 99 1.62 -2.18 15.92
N GLY A 100 2.58 -1.42 16.35
CA GLY A 100 2.63 0.00 16.07
C GLY A 100 3.42 0.78 17.10
N LYS A 101 4.20 1.74 16.59
CA LYS A 101 4.79 2.80 17.39
C LYS A 101 4.08 4.09 17.02
N LEU A 102 3.40 4.67 17.98
CA LEU A 102 2.78 5.98 17.85
C LEU A 102 3.84 7.06 18.07
N SER A 103 3.93 8.00 17.15
CA SER A 103 4.80 9.16 17.26
C SER A 103 3.96 10.42 17.26
N PHE A 104 4.14 11.24 18.30
CA PHE A 104 3.49 12.54 18.44
C PHE A 104 4.46 13.66 18.02
N PRO A 105 3.95 14.81 17.50
CA PRO A 105 4.80 15.93 17.08
C PRO A 105 5.50 16.64 18.23
N ARG A 106 5.07 16.40 19.46
CA ARG A 106 5.58 17.04 20.67
C ARG A 106 5.78 15.98 21.76
N GLU A 107 6.96 15.38 21.77
CA GLU A 107 7.45 14.71 22.97
C GLU A 107 7.97 15.82 23.91
N ASP A 108 7.16 16.26 24.86
CA ASP A 108 7.68 16.98 26.00
C ASP A 108 8.53 15.98 26.79
N SER A 109 9.87 16.12 26.62
CA SER A 109 10.89 15.23 27.15
C SER A 109 10.96 15.17 28.69
N ASN A 110 10.02 15.79 29.39
CA ASN A 110 9.97 15.89 30.84
C ASN A 110 8.84 15.09 31.52
N SER A 111 8.04 14.33 30.79
CA SER A 111 7.04 13.48 31.45
C SER A 111 7.57 12.04 31.59
N ASP A 112 7.67 11.55 32.82
CA ASP A 112 7.93 10.13 33.17
C ASP A 112 6.81 9.17 32.67
N SER A 113 6.03 9.60 31.70
CA SER A 113 4.93 8.82 31.14
C SER A 113 5.42 7.88 30.04
N LYS A 114 5.07 6.60 30.17
CA LYS A 114 5.32 5.57 29.17
C LYS A 114 4.09 5.37 28.30
N ILE A 115 4.20 5.65 27.00
CA ILE A 115 3.12 5.42 26.04
C ILE A 115 3.40 4.14 25.30
N LYS A 116 2.46 3.19 25.34
CA LYS A 116 2.46 1.99 24.52
C LYS A 116 1.28 2.05 23.57
N THR A 117 1.51 1.72 22.30
CA THR A 117 0.45 1.65 21.31
C THR A 117 0.50 0.28 20.63
N THR A 118 -0.68 -0.29 20.50
CA THR A 118 -0.89 -1.49 19.68
C THR A 118 -1.97 -1.19 18.67
N ALA A 119 -1.69 -1.39 17.41
CA ALA A 119 -2.66 -1.18 16.35
C ALA A 119 -2.78 -2.42 15.47
N VAL A 120 -4.00 -2.70 15.05
CA VAL A 120 -4.30 -3.71 14.03
C VAL A 120 -5.14 -3.03 12.97
N LEU A 121 -4.58 -2.92 11.76
CA LEU A 121 -5.24 -2.28 10.63
C LEU A 121 -5.36 -3.29 9.48
N PHE A 122 -6.58 -3.52 9.05
CA PHE A 122 -6.88 -4.31 7.87
C PHE A 122 -7.24 -3.39 6.72
N GLN A 123 -6.69 -3.65 5.53
CA GLN A 123 -7.00 -2.92 4.32
C GLN A 123 -7.29 -3.91 3.19
N MET A 124 -8.35 -3.65 2.44
CA MET A 124 -8.68 -4.39 1.22
C MET A 124 -8.99 -3.41 0.10
N SER A 125 -8.46 -3.69 -1.10
CA SER A 125 -8.66 -2.84 -2.26
C SER A 125 -8.78 -3.62 -3.56
N ALA A 126 -9.62 -3.09 -4.46
CA ALA A 126 -9.72 -3.49 -5.84
C ALA A 126 -9.04 -2.41 -6.70
N LEU A 127 -8.09 -2.82 -7.52
CA LEU A 127 -7.22 -1.94 -8.29
C LEU A 127 -7.30 -2.28 -9.77
N CYS A 128 -7.09 -1.29 -10.59
CA CYS A 128 -6.88 -1.46 -12.01
C CYS A 128 -5.56 -0.78 -12.40
N GLY A 129 -4.67 -1.53 -12.98
CA GLY A 129 -3.35 -1.07 -13.38
C GLY A 129 -3.06 -1.32 -14.83
N TYR A 130 -1.86 -0.94 -15.21
CA TYR A 130 -1.30 -1.20 -16.53
C TYR A 130 0.09 -1.81 -16.37
N THR A 131 0.32 -2.98 -16.95
CA THR A 131 1.58 -3.69 -16.82
C THR A 131 2.50 -3.44 -18.01
N PHE A 132 3.69 -2.92 -17.73
CA PHE A 132 4.77 -2.73 -18.68
C PHE A 132 5.80 -3.84 -18.52
N LYS A 133 6.40 -4.25 -19.65
CA LYS A 133 7.48 -5.23 -19.68
C LYS A 133 8.71 -4.61 -20.36
N PRO A 134 9.49 -3.76 -19.65
CA PRO A 134 10.60 -3.06 -20.26
C PRO A 134 11.73 -3.98 -20.77
N VAL A 135 11.95 -5.07 -20.04
CA VAL A 135 12.90 -6.12 -20.43
C VAL A 135 12.33 -7.50 -20.11
N LYS A 136 12.97 -8.55 -20.64
CA LYS A 136 12.56 -9.93 -20.36
C LYS A 136 12.49 -10.17 -18.85
N ASN A 137 11.37 -10.76 -18.40
CA ASN A 137 11.10 -11.14 -17.00
C ASN A 137 10.90 -10.00 -16.00
N LEU A 138 11.00 -8.73 -16.40
CA LEU A 138 10.73 -7.57 -15.54
C LEU A 138 9.38 -6.96 -15.90
N TYR A 139 8.53 -6.80 -14.91
CA TYR A 139 7.18 -6.23 -15.04
C TYR A 139 7.03 -5.06 -14.07
N LEU A 140 6.55 -3.94 -14.60
CA LEU A 140 6.22 -2.74 -13.84
C LEU A 140 4.72 -2.52 -13.94
N THR A 141 4.05 -2.38 -12.81
CA THR A 141 2.60 -2.25 -12.77
C THR A 141 2.19 -1.08 -11.87
N PRO A 142 2.06 0.13 -12.41
CA PRO A 142 1.31 1.18 -11.74
C PRO A 142 -0.18 0.83 -11.76
N ALA A 143 -0.87 1.07 -10.65
CA ALA A 143 -2.31 0.87 -10.52
C ALA A 143 -2.93 1.86 -9.54
N ALA A 144 -4.23 2.04 -9.67
CA ALA A 144 -5.04 2.79 -8.73
C ALA A 144 -6.39 2.12 -8.56
N GLY A 145 -7.10 2.43 -7.48
CA GLY A 145 -8.40 1.82 -7.25
C GLY A 145 -9.13 2.33 -6.05
N LEU A 146 -10.03 1.50 -5.56
CA LEU A 146 -10.90 1.77 -4.43
C LEU A 146 -10.72 0.69 -3.38
N GLY A 147 -10.83 1.07 -2.13
CA GLY A 147 -10.74 0.12 -1.04
C GLY A 147 -11.41 0.62 0.23
N PHE A 148 -11.28 -0.18 1.25
CA PHE A 148 -11.64 0.19 2.61
C PHE A 148 -10.55 -0.25 3.57
N SER A 149 -10.44 0.47 4.67
CA SER A 149 -9.57 0.12 5.79
C SER A 149 -10.40 0.05 7.06
N ALA A 150 -10.14 -0.94 7.89
CA ALA A 150 -10.80 -1.11 9.18
C ALA A 150 -9.78 -1.59 10.21
N GLY A 151 -9.97 -1.20 11.47
CA GLY A 151 -9.09 -1.67 12.53
C GLY A 151 -9.33 -1.03 13.86
N SER A 152 -8.37 -1.21 14.76
CA SER A 152 -8.36 -0.60 16.08
C SER A 152 -6.94 -0.18 16.47
N VAL A 153 -6.88 0.91 17.20
CA VAL A 153 -5.66 1.41 17.85
C VAL A 153 -5.92 1.46 19.35
N GLU A 154 -5.17 0.71 20.12
CA GLU A 154 -5.16 0.75 21.57
C GLU A 154 -3.95 1.55 22.04
N THR A 155 -4.17 2.55 22.87
CA THR A 155 -3.13 3.35 23.48
C THR A 155 -3.19 3.19 24.99
N SER A 156 -2.07 2.82 25.60
CA SER A 156 -1.92 2.76 27.06
C SER A 156 -0.93 3.81 27.49
N VAL A 157 -1.37 4.72 28.37
CA VAL A 157 -0.52 5.74 28.99
C VAL A 157 -0.30 5.35 30.44
N THR A 158 0.94 5.10 30.81
CA THR A 158 1.33 4.82 32.18
C THR A 158 2.07 6.03 32.72
N TYR A 159 1.58 6.59 33.83
CA TYR A 159 2.19 7.73 34.50
C TYR A 159 2.31 7.46 36.01
N LYS A 160 3.27 8.10 36.65
CA LYS A 160 3.44 8.04 38.09
C LYS A 160 2.87 9.29 38.73
N LEU A 161 2.02 9.07 39.73
CA LEU A 161 1.50 10.15 40.59
C LEU A 161 1.85 9.77 42.03
N ASP A 162 2.69 10.56 42.66
CA ASP A 162 3.31 10.27 43.97
C ASP A 162 4.06 8.91 43.90
N GLU A 163 3.88 7.95 44.67
CA GLU A 163 4.55 6.65 44.61
C GLU A 163 3.74 5.58 43.83
N ASN A 164 2.55 5.94 43.31
CA ASN A 164 1.66 5.01 42.62
C ASN A 164 1.77 5.12 41.11
N GLU A 165 1.71 3.97 40.41
CA GLU A 165 1.69 3.87 38.97
C GLU A 165 0.27 3.65 38.46
N TYR A 166 -0.20 4.55 37.60
CA TYR A 166 -1.53 4.52 36.99
C TYR A 166 -1.41 4.24 35.50
N THR A 167 -2.31 3.40 34.97
CA THR A 167 -2.38 3.08 33.55
C THR A 167 -3.78 3.36 33.04
N GLU A 168 -3.89 4.29 32.11
CA GLU A 168 -5.10 4.56 31.34
C GLU A 168 -5.02 3.88 29.99
N ARG A 169 -6.15 3.31 29.52
CA ARG A 169 -6.23 2.63 28.22
C ARG A 169 -7.39 3.18 27.41
N ASP A 170 -7.08 3.59 26.18
CA ASP A 170 -8.06 4.01 25.21
C ASP A 170 -8.01 3.13 23.98
N THR A 171 -9.19 2.77 23.46
CA THR A 171 -9.31 2.00 22.23
C THR A 171 -10.10 2.80 21.18
N TYR A 172 -9.45 3.04 20.04
CA TYR A 172 -10.03 3.75 18.92
C TYR A 172 -10.34 2.78 17.79
N LYS A 173 -11.57 2.82 17.26
CA LYS A 173 -11.97 2.05 16.09
C LYS A 173 -11.85 2.90 14.84
N ILE A 174 -11.27 2.33 13.79
CA ILE A 174 -11.03 2.96 12.49
C ILE A 174 -11.89 2.26 11.46
N GLY A 175 -12.59 3.05 10.64
CA GLY A 175 -13.29 2.59 9.46
C GLY A 175 -13.24 3.68 8.40
N THR A 176 -12.56 3.43 7.28
CA THR A 176 -12.34 4.43 6.26
C THR A 176 -12.53 3.84 4.85
N PHE A 177 -13.04 4.66 3.95
CA PHE A 177 -12.93 4.42 2.52
C PHE A 177 -11.54 4.83 2.03
N SER A 178 -10.97 4.13 1.08
CA SER A 178 -9.60 4.36 0.65
C SER A 178 -9.43 4.46 -0.87
N LEU A 179 -8.49 5.32 -1.28
CA LEU A 179 -8.01 5.46 -2.65
C LEU A 179 -6.53 5.05 -2.68
N PRO A 180 -6.22 3.79 -2.95
CA PRO A 180 -4.86 3.29 -3.05
C PRO A 180 -4.26 3.60 -4.42
N PHE A 181 -2.99 4.02 -4.40
CA PHE A 181 -2.09 4.11 -5.54
C PHE A 181 -1.00 3.07 -5.35
N PHE A 182 -0.92 2.14 -6.26
CA PHE A 182 -0.06 0.97 -6.19
C PHE A 182 1.02 1.05 -7.26
N PHE A 183 2.22 0.63 -6.91
CA PHE A 183 3.31 0.39 -7.85
C PHE A 183 3.99 -0.93 -7.52
N GLY A 184 3.91 -1.89 -8.45
CA GLY A 184 4.56 -3.19 -8.34
C GLY A 184 5.72 -3.32 -9.31
N LEU A 185 6.85 -3.80 -8.82
CA LEU A 185 8.01 -4.18 -9.60
C LEU A 185 8.25 -5.68 -9.41
N LYS A 186 7.97 -6.48 -10.45
CA LYS A 186 8.09 -7.94 -10.43
C LYS A 186 9.25 -8.38 -11.31
N TYR A 187 10.10 -9.24 -10.79
CA TYR A 187 11.13 -9.92 -11.58
C TYR A 187 11.00 -11.44 -11.44
N PHE A 188 10.86 -12.12 -12.56
CA PHE A 188 10.71 -13.57 -12.59
C PHE A 188 12.05 -14.25 -12.90
N PHE A 189 12.52 -15.08 -11.98
CA PHE A 189 13.74 -15.90 -12.15
C PHE A 189 13.45 -17.10 -13.04
N THR A 190 12.24 -17.65 -12.94
CA THR A 190 11.72 -18.76 -13.74
C THR A 190 10.36 -18.36 -14.33
N ASP A 191 9.77 -19.23 -15.15
CA ASP A 191 8.42 -19.00 -15.69
C ASP A 191 7.33 -19.00 -14.60
N LEU A 192 7.62 -19.56 -13.41
CA LEU A 192 6.65 -19.73 -12.33
C LEU A 192 6.92 -18.83 -11.11
N ILE A 193 8.19 -18.54 -10.82
CA ILE A 193 8.60 -17.94 -9.55
C ILE A 193 9.43 -16.68 -9.80
N GLY A 194 9.12 -15.65 -9.07
CA GLY A 194 9.83 -14.37 -9.05
C GLY A 194 9.81 -13.73 -7.66
N ILE A 195 10.22 -12.48 -7.66
CA ILE A 195 10.15 -11.58 -6.50
C ILE A 195 9.43 -10.31 -6.90
N GLU A 196 8.71 -9.72 -5.97
CA GLU A 196 8.05 -8.44 -6.17
C GLU A 196 8.38 -7.47 -5.05
N LEU A 197 8.68 -6.24 -5.44
CA LEU A 197 8.67 -5.06 -4.57
C LEU A 197 7.36 -4.30 -4.83
N THR A 198 6.62 -4.04 -3.78
CA THR A 198 5.34 -3.32 -3.81
C THR A 198 5.44 -2.04 -3.01
N LEU A 199 5.01 -0.94 -3.61
CA LEU A 199 4.81 0.36 -2.95
C LEU A 199 3.34 0.72 -3.07
N ILE A 200 2.71 1.10 -1.95
CA ILE A 200 1.30 1.54 -1.93
C ILE A 200 1.22 2.83 -1.16
N ASP A 201 0.63 3.84 -1.76
CA ASP A 201 0.27 5.10 -1.11
C ASP A 201 -1.26 5.20 -1.09
N THR A 202 -1.85 5.25 0.08
CA THR A 202 -3.30 5.18 0.25
C THR A 202 -3.82 6.42 0.94
N LEU A 203 -4.72 7.11 0.26
CA LEU A 203 -5.51 8.19 0.85
C LEU A 203 -6.76 7.58 1.48
N ASN A 204 -6.88 7.72 2.80
CA ASN A 204 -8.00 7.20 3.57
C ASN A 204 -8.93 8.35 3.97
N PHE A 205 -10.23 8.18 3.69
CA PHE A 205 -11.28 9.14 3.99
C PHE A 205 -12.33 8.47 4.86
N GLY A 206 -12.76 9.13 5.93
CA GLY A 206 -13.84 8.62 6.75
C GLY A 206 -13.71 8.99 8.22
N ARG A 207 -14.71 8.66 8.99
CA ARG A 207 -14.73 8.89 10.41
C ARG A 207 -13.98 7.78 11.13
N VAL A 208 -13.00 8.17 11.89
CA VAL A 208 -12.58 7.38 13.04
C VAL A 208 -13.66 7.54 14.09
N LEU A 209 -14.41 6.48 14.36
CA LEU A 209 -15.67 6.52 15.10
C LEU A 209 -15.58 7.07 16.53
N THR A 210 -14.37 7.14 17.10
CA THR A 210 -14.17 7.56 18.52
C THR A 210 -12.87 8.35 18.75
N SER A 211 -12.26 8.98 17.73
CA SER A 211 -10.88 9.46 17.83
C SER A 211 -10.69 10.94 17.59
N PRO A 212 -9.68 11.57 18.23
CA PRO A 212 -9.16 12.88 17.88
C PRO A 212 -8.46 12.92 16.52
N PHE A 213 -8.31 11.77 15.83
CA PHE A 213 -7.74 11.70 14.48
C PHE A 213 -8.67 12.36 13.47
N GLY A 214 -8.12 13.19 12.60
CA GLY A 214 -8.87 13.84 11.53
C GLY A 214 -9.50 12.84 10.55
N SER A 215 -10.48 13.31 9.80
CA SER A 215 -11.22 12.53 8.79
C SER A 215 -10.38 12.10 7.59
N PHE A 216 -9.14 12.53 7.49
CA PHE A 216 -8.20 12.23 6.42
C PHE A 216 -6.93 11.60 6.97
N GLN A 217 -6.52 10.48 6.41
CA GLN A 217 -5.29 9.78 6.77
C GLN A 217 -4.56 9.38 5.49
N ASN A 218 -3.23 9.36 5.56
CA ASN A 218 -2.40 8.81 4.50
C ASN A 218 -1.64 7.60 5.04
N THR A 219 -1.68 6.49 4.30
CA THR A 219 -0.95 5.26 4.65
C THR A 219 0.01 4.92 3.52
N PHE A 220 1.28 4.86 3.84
CA PHE A 220 2.31 4.39 2.92
C PHE A 220 2.76 2.98 3.33
N VAL A 221 2.83 2.06 2.36
CA VAL A 221 3.24 0.67 2.58
C VAL A 221 4.36 0.33 1.62
N ILE A 222 5.41 -0.32 2.13
CA ILE A 222 6.46 -0.93 1.33
C ILE A 222 6.53 -2.41 1.68
N LYS A 223 6.44 -3.29 0.69
CA LYS A 223 6.47 -4.75 0.87
C LYS A 223 7.39 -5.40 -0.13
N VAL A 224 7.93 -6.54 0.26
CA VAL A 224 8.66 -7.45 -0.61
C VAL A 224 8.14 -8.88 -0.38
N GLY A 225 8.05 -9.65 -1.44
CA GLY A 225 7.61 -11.04 -1.33
C GLY A 225 7.86 -11.86 -2.59
N PRO A 226 7.80 -13.19 -2.46
CA PRO A 226 7.81 -14.07 -3.61
C PRO A 226 6.55 -13.84 -4.46
N THR A 227 6.69 -13.86 -5.77
CA THR A 227 5.55 -13.81 -6.69
C THR A 227 5.49 -15.10 -7.49
N PHE A 228 4.28 -15.63 -7.61
CA PHE A 228 4.00 -16.87 -8.33
C PHE A 228 3.15 -16.56 -9.54
N ARG A 229 3.53 -17.15 -10.69
CA ARG A 229 2.80 -16.99 -11.94
C ARG A 229 2.11 -18.29 -12.29
N LEU A 230 0.81 -18.21 -12.56
CA LEU A 230 0.01 -19.30 -13.08
C LEU A 230 -0.49 -18.91 -14.48
N GLY A 231 -0.05 -19.62 -15.49
CA GLY A 231 -0.56 -19.49 -16.86
C GLY A 231 -1.69 -20.47 -17.08
N MET A 232 -2.84 -19.99 -17.54
CA MET A 232 -3.95 -20.81 -17.99
C MET A 232 -4.13 -20.61 -19.50
N LYS A 233 -4.17 -21.68 -20.25
CA LYS A 233 -4.62 -21.62 -21.66
C LYS A 233 -6.13 -21.37 -21.64
N VAL A 234 -6.57 -20.34 -22.31
CA VAL A 234 -8.00 -19.98 -22.45
C VAL A 234 -8.46 -20.36 -23.84
#